data_ba74f66f28bf381ee3c4a09cfb3651e6
#
_entry.id   ba74f66f28bf381ee3c4a09cfb3651e6
#
_cell.length_a   1.000
_cell.length_b   1.000
_cell.length_c   1.000
_cell.angle_alpha   90.00
_cell.angle_beta   90.00
_cell.angle_gamma   90.00
#
_symmetry.space_group_name_H-M   'P 1'
#
loop_
_entity.id
_entity.type
_entity.pdbx_description
1 polymer ?
#
loop_
_entity_poly.entity_id
_entity_poly.type
_entity_poly.pdbx_seq_one_letter_code
_entity_poly.pdbx_strand_id
1 'polypeptide(L)'
;MRARLLTLFSLLLCVVSAQAAQRVDLDYQVRLMPQDDQAEVRLTLERGEVIRSLDLNLGDEGRYSDFEADGEWIQEQAGRGVWKPANGKAQLRYRVRLSHQRENGRFDARMTDSWALFRGDDLVPSAHLDEVDGTELVARLQFELPEGWKSVETGWKRIGKNRFRIDNPERIFDRPTGWILAGKLGTRRARLGETDVTVAAPVGEGVRRMDILTMLTFVWPELQNVFPRDPAKLLIVGAGDPMWRGGLSGPNSLYMHADRPLVSENGTSSLVHELVHVFSRISDADRSDWISEGLAEYYAIELVRRAGGLSEDRYRIVREHLAKWSRGVSSLRTEHSTGPGTARAVLMLQDLDREIRQRSKGRHSLDDVSRGVMRLDKVTTNDFIDITETMLGGAAKTLDMDLLR
;
A
#
# COMPACT_ATOMS: atom_id res chain seq x y z
N MET A 1 53.71 30.05 51.70
CA MET A 1 52.86 28.85 51.83
C MET A 1 51.53 29.12 51.12
N ARG A 2 51.36 28.53 49.95
CA ARG A 2 50.11 28.60 49.20
C ARG A 2 49.64 27.16 48.93
N ALA A 3 48.59 26.75 49.65
CA ALA A 3 47.94 25.44 49.47
C ALA A 3 47.13 25.45 48.17
N ARG A 4 47.38 24.46 47.29
CA ARG A 4 46.55 24.21 46.13
C ARG A 4 45.54 23.13 46.49
N LEU A 5 44.26 23.48 46.46
CA LEU A 5 43.15 22.56 46.53
C LEU A 5 43.00 21.90 45.15
N LEU A 6 43.15 20.58 45.09
CA LEU A 6 42.79 19.75 43.93
C LEU A 6 41.33 19.30 44.13
N THR A 7 40.43 19.80 43.28
CA THR A 7 39.04 19.32 43.19
C THR A 7 39.00 18.15 42.21
N LEU A 8 38.77 16.95 42.72
CA LEU A 8 38.49 15.75 41.90
C LEU A 8 37.06 15.85 41.35
N PHE A 9 36.92 15.96 40.05
CA PHE A 9 35.63 15.87 39.35
C PHE A 9 35.41 14.40 38.95
N SER A 10 34.58 13.70 39.73
CA SER A 10 34.18 12.32 39.38
C SER A 10 33.14 12.38 38.23
N LEU A 11 33.58 12.03 37.02
CA LEU A 11 32.67 11.80 35.88
C LEU A 11 31.95 10.44 36.12
N LEU A 12 30.69 10.50 36.46
CA LEU A 12 29.79 9.34 36.44
C LEU A 12 29.47 9.03 34.98
N LEU A 13 30.17 8.07 34.37
CA LEU A 13 29.75 7.50 33.08
C LEU A 13 28.50 6.64 33.33
N CYS A 14 27.32 7.15 32.99
CA CYS A 14 26.13 6.33 32.78
C CYS A 14 26.36 5.48 31.53
N VAL A 15 26.82 4.25 31.71
CA VAL A 15 26.80 3.23 30.65
C VAL A 15 25.31 2.88 30.41
N VAL A 16 24.69 3.53 29.45
CA VAL A 16 23.40 3.07 28.90
C VAL A 16 23.77 1.79 28.15
N SER A 17 23.51 0.63 28.74
CA SER A 17 23.57 -0.66 28.07
C SER A 17 22.50 -0.63 26.98
N ALA A 18 22.86 -0.34 25.75
CA ALA A 18 22.01 -0.61 24.61
C ALA A 18 21.81 -2.14 24.57
N GLN A 19 20.69 -2.59 25.08
CA GLN A 19 20.31 -4.00 24.99
C GLN A 19 20.13 -4.28 23.49
N ALA A 20 21.01 -5.11 22.93
CA ALA A 20 20.93 -5.48 21.52
C ALA A 20 19.54 -6.08 21.25
N ALA A 21 18.85 -5.55 20.24
CA ALA A 21 17.53 -6.04 19.86
C ALA A 21 17.59 -7.57 19.65
N GLN A 22 16.70 -8.27 20.34
CA GLN A 22 16.63 -9.71 20.28
C GLN A 22 15.83 -10.13 19.04
N ARG A 23 16.54 -10.56 17.99
CA ARG A 23 15.91 -11.01 16.74
C ARG A 23 15.31 -12.37 16.91
N VAL A 24 14.04 -12.50 16.50
CA VAL A 24 13.28 -13.73 16.56
C VAL A 24 12.59 -13.99 15.21
N ASP A 25 12.75 -15.21 14.71
CA ASP A 25 12.16 -15.61 13.43
C ASP A 25 10.65 -15.84 13.58
N LEU A 26 9.87 -15.23 12.66
CA LEU A 26 8.44 -15.45 12.45
C LEU A 26 8.24 -15.99 11.04
N ASP A 27 7.95 -17.26 10.90
CA ASP A 27 7.75 -17.89 9.61
C ASP A 27 6.24 -18.12 9.33
N TYR A 28 5.76 -17.58 8.21
CA TYR A 28 4.44 -17.87 7.64
C TYR A 28 4.60 -18.94 6.56
N GLN A 29 4.00 -20.10 6.76
CA GLN A 29 3.88 -21.16 5.75
C GLN A 29 2.44 -21.21 5.26
N VAL A 30 2.26 -21.15 3.94
CA VAL A 30 0.96 -21.07 3.29
C VAL A 30 0.83 -22.19 2.28
N ARG A 31 -0.13 -23.07 2.48
CA ARG A 31 -0.52 -24.11 1.53
C ARG A 31 -1.82 -23.73 0.84
N LEU A 32 -1.78 -23.55 -0.47
CA LEU A 32 -2.95 -23.22 -1.28
C LEU A 32 -3.73 -24.49 -1.62
N MET A 33 -5.06 -24.46 -1.41
CA MET A 33 -5.98 -25.59 -1.61
C MET A 33 -7.11 -25.19 -2.57
N PRO A 34 -6.88 -25.24 -3.90
CA PRO A 34 -7.85 -24.76 -4.88
C PRO A 34 -9.19 -25.46 -4.86
N GLN A 35 -9.22 -26.75 -4.50
CA GLN A 35 -10.44 -27.56 -4.46
C GLN A 35 -11.41 -27.08 -3.37
N ASP A 36 -10.87 -26.49 -2.30
CA ASP A 36 -11.64 -26.03 -1.12
C ASP A 36 -11.84 -24.51 -1.14
N ASP A 37 -11.25 -23.79 -2.13
CA ASP A 37 -11.14 -22.31 -2.13
C ASP A 37 -10.51 -21.76 -0.84
N GLN A 38 -9.56 -22.47 -0.26
CA GLN A 38 -8.93 -22.13 1.02
C GLN A 38 -7.41 -22.13 0.94
N ALA A 39 -6.80 -21.44 1.89
CA ALA A 39 -5.39 -21.64 2.22
C ALA A 39 -5.27 -22.10 3.67
N GLU A 40 -4.37 -23.05 3.93
CA GLU A 40 -3.90 -23.34 5.29
C GLU A 40 -2.70 -22.43 5.57
N VAL A 41 -2.79 -21.69 6.65
CA VAL A 41 -1.74 -20.76 7.12
C VAL A 41 -1.19 -21.28 8.43
N ARG A 42 0.13 -21.34 8.54
CA ARG A 42 0.86 -21.70 9.74
C ARG A 42 1.83 -20.60 10.09
N LEU A 43 1.62 -19.96 11.23
CA LEU A 43 2.56 -19.04 11.85
C LEU A 43 3.45 -19.86 12.78
N THR A 44 4.77 -19.68 12.68
CA THR A 44 5.74 -20.32 13.56
C THR A 44 6.64 -19.25 14.17
N LEU A 45 6.66 -19.20 15.50
CA LEU A 45 7.61 -18.42 16.28
C LEU A 45 8.70 -19.37 16.77
N GLU A 46 9.97 -19.07 16.53
CA GLU A 46 11.08 -19.87 17.07
C GLU A 46 11.21 -19.73 18.61
N ARG A 47 10.65 -18.65 19.16
CA ARG A 47 10.66 -18.31 20.58
C ARG A 47 9.34 -17.66 20.98
N GLY A 48 8.39 -18.47 21.40
CA GLY A 48 7.04 -18.02 21.77
C GLY A 48 7.03 -17.12 23.01
N GLU A 49 7.95 -17.34 23.95
CA GLU A 49 8.07 -16.54 25.18
C GLU A 49 8.34 -15.05 24.97
N VAL A 50 8.74 -14.63 23.78
CA VAL A 50 8.94 -13.20 23.47
C VAL A 50 7.66 -12.47 23.10
N ILE A 51 6.58 -13.21 22.84
CA ILE A 51 5.25 -12.67 22.53
C ILE A 51 4.30 -13.03 23.68
N ARG A 52 3.79 -12.02 24.38
CA ARG A 52 2.79 -12.22 25.44
C ARG A 52 1.43 -12.56 24.85
N SER A 53 1.04 -11.84 23.79
CA SER A 53 -0.18 -12.14 23.04
C SER A 53 -0.17 -11.57 21.63
N LEU A 54 -0.87 -12.25 20.74
CA LEU A 54 -1.22 -11.80 19.39
C LEU A 54 -2.75 -11.76 19.30
N ASP A 55 -3.30 -10.56 19.23
CA ASP A 55 -4.73 -10.29 19.21
C ASP A 55 -5.19 -9.99 17.79
N LEU A 56 -5.77 -11.00 17.16
CA LEU A 56 -6.12 -11.04 15.74
C LEU A 56 -7.52 -10.48 15.49
N ASN A 57 -7.65 -9.57 14.53
CA ASN A 57 -8.93 -9.12 14.01
C ASN A 57 -9.38 -10.07 12.89
N LEU A 58 -10.27 -10.98 13.21
CA LEU A 58 -10.76 -12.02 12.28
C LEU A 58 -11.84 -11.51 11.31
N GLY A 59 -12.39 -10.30 11.56
CA GLY A 59 -13.42 -9.72 10.70
C GLY A 59 -14.71 -10.53 10.67
N ASP A 60 -15.29 -10.71 9.46
CA ASP A 60 -16.55 -11.39 9.27
C ASP A 60 -16.48 -12.87 9.62
N GLU A 61 -17.58 -13.38 10.20
CA GLU A 61 -17.70 -14.80 10.56
C GLU A 61 -17.47 -15.73 9.36
N GLY A 62 -16.74 -16.82 9.62
CA GLY A 62 -16.53 -17.90 8.65
C GLY A 62 -15.45 -17.64 7.59
N ARG A 63 -14.74 -16.51 7.64
CA ARG A 63 -13.57 -16.31 6.77
C ARG A 63 -12.38 -17.15 7.23
N TYR A 64 -12.12 -17.15 8.53
CA TYR A 64 -11.05 -17.92 9.19
C TYR A 64 -11.66 -19.03 10.04
N SER A 65 -11.11 -20.24 9.95
CA SER A 65 -11.60 -21.43 10.64
C SER A 65 -10.46 -22.36 11.06
N ASP A 66 -10.81 -23.42 11.78
CA ASP A 66 -9.94 -24.56 12.12
C ASP A 66 -8.65 -24.13 12.83
N PHE A 67 -8.79 -23.26 13.84
CA PHE A 67 -7.65 -22.78 14.62
C PHE A 67 -7.10 -23.90 15.51
N GLU A 68 -5.78 -24.12 15.40
CA GLU A 68 -4.98 -24.99 16.27
C GLU A 68 -3.74 -24.20 16.72
N ALA A 69 -3.44 -24.21 18.01
CA ALA A 69 -2.39 -23.39 18.58
C ALA A 69 -1.56 -24.13 19.65
N ASP A 70 -0.24 -23.92 19.61
CA ASP A 70 0.62 -24.23 20.75
C ASP A 70 0.53 -23.08 21.76
N GLY A 71 0.06 -23.39 22.98
CA GLY A 71 -0.28 -22.38 23.99
C GLY A 71 -1.79 -22.22 24.16
N GLU A 72 -2.22 -21.00 24.48
CA GLU A 72 -3.63 -20.68 24.70
C GLU A 72 -4.23 -19.97 23.46
N TRP A 73 -5.36 -20.49 22.99
CA TRP A 73 -6.18 -19.83 21.97
C TRP A 73 -7.56 -19.50 22.54
N ILE A 74 -7.92 -18.22 22.50
CA ILE A 74 -9.21 -17.71 22.95
C ILE A 74 -9.89 -17.06 21.76
N GLN A 75 -11.03 -17.60 21.33
CA GLN A 75 -11.85 -16.97 20.31
C GLN A 75 -12.99 -16.23 20.98
N GLU A 76 -12.96 -14.90 20.88
CA GLU A 76 -14.00 -14.03 21.39
C GLU A 76 -15.15 -13.91 20.38
N GLN A 77 -16.36 -13.66 20.88
CA GLN A 77 -17.46 -13.22 20.02
C GLN A 77 -17.07 -11.90 19.34
N ALA A 78 -17.54 -11.63 18.13
CA ALA A 78 -17.26 -10.43 17.34
C ALA A 78 -15.96 -10.43 16.49
N GLY A 79 -15.57 -11.58 15.98
CA GLY A 79 -14.49 -11.62 14.95
C GLY A 79 -13.10 -11.33 15.51
N ARG A 80 -12.83 -11.68 16.77
CA ARG A 80 -11.55 -11.50 17.44
C ARG A 80 -11.02 -12.83 17.99
N GLY A 81 -9.71 -13.06 17.84
CA GLY A 81 -9.03 -14.21 18.39
C GLY A 81 -7.70 -13.83 19.03
N VAL A 82 -7.43 -14.32 20.24
CA VAL A 82 -6.21 -14.04 20.98
C VAL A 82 -5.38 -15.30 21.11
N TRP A 83 -4.16 -15.26 20.61
CA TRP A 83 -3.17 -16.32 20.79
C TRP A 83 -2.10 -15.88 21.80
N LYS A 84 -1.90 -16.72 22.85
CA LYS A 84 -0.77 -16.61 23.76
C LYS A 84 0.15 -17.81 23.52
N PRO A 85 1.30 -17.61 22.84
CA PRO A 85 2.17 -18.70 22.45
C PRO A 85 2.73 -19.48 23.65
N ALA A 86 2.94 -20.78 23.48
CA ALA A 86 3.73 -21.56 24.42
C ALA A 86 5.20 -21.13 24.41
N ASN A 87 5.93 -21.39 25.49
CA ASN A 87 7.37 -21.13 25.54
C ASN A 87 8.13 -22.03 24.55
N GLY A 88 9.23 -21.51 24.01
CA GLY A 88 10.01 -22.18 22.98
C GLY A 88 9.35 -22.03 21.61
N LYS A 89 9.53 -23.02 20.73
CA LYS A 89 8.92 -23.01 19.42
C LYS A 89 7.41 -23.19 19.53
N ALA A 90 6.64 -22.21 18.99
CA ALA A 90 5.19 -22.20 19.07
C ALA A 90 4.57 -21.96 17.70
N GLN A 91 3.43 -22.59 17.43
CA GLN A 91 2.72 -22.49 16.16
C GLN A 91 1.26 -22.11 16.37
N LEU A 92 0.73 -21.31 15.45
CA LEU A 92 -0.70 -21.09 15.26
C LEU A 92 -1.03 -21.52 13.82
N ARG A 93 -1.99 -22.44 13.67
CA ARG A 93 -2.49 -22.89 12.37
C ARG A 93 -3.97 -22.56 12.23
N TYR A 94 -4.38 -22.16 11.02
CA TYR A 94 -5.78 -21.94 10.68
C TYR A 94 -6.01 -22.10 9.18
N ARG A 95 -7.27 -22.13 8.77
CA ARG A 95 -7.70 -22.04 7.39
C ARG A 95 -8.34 -20.70 7.10
N VAL A 96 -8.16 -20.22 5.88
CA VAL A 96 -8.77 -18.97 5.39
C VAL A 96 -9.36 -19.18 4.02
N ARG A 97 -10.59 -18.72 3.79
CA ARG A 97 -11.21 -18.67 2.48
C ARG A 97 -10.63 -17.52 1.70
N LEU A 98 -10.14 -17.79 0.46
CA LEU A 98 -9.41 -16.78 -0.34
C LEU A 98 -10.33 -15.99 -1.27
N SER A 99 -11.27 -16.64 -1.96
CA SER A 99 -12.15 -15.92 -2.87
C SER A 99 -13.10 -15.00 -2.12
N HIS A 100 -13.21 -13.77 -2.62
CA HIS A 100 -14.15 -12.78 -2.12
C HIS A 100 -14.96 -12.23 -3.30
N GLN A 101 -16.25 -12.55 -3.32
CA GLN A 101 -17.18 -12.11 -4.35
C GLN A 101 -18.02 -10.93 -3.85
N ARG A 102 -18.04 -9.87 -4.64
CA ARG A 102 -18.90 -8.69 -4.42
C ARG A 102 -20.38 -9.02 -4.74
N GLU A 103 -21.29 -8.21 -4.24
CA GLU A 103 -22.73 -8.33 -4.51
C GLU A 103 -23.08 -8.34 -6.03
N ASN A 104 -22.29 -7.66 -6.84
CA ASN A 104 -22.45 -7.61 -8.30
C ASN A 104 -21.88 -8.83 -9.05
N GLY A 105 -21.45 -9.88 -8.33
CA GLY A 105 -20.94 -11.13 -8.87
C GLY A 105 -19.47 -11.09 -9.31
N ARG A 106 -18.79 -9.94 -9.19
CA ARG A 106 -17.35 -9.82 -9.49
C ARG A 106 -16.50 -10.17 -8.29
N PHE A 107 -15.23 -10.50 -8.52
CA PHE A 107 -14.31 -10.91 -7.46
C PHE A 107 -13.28 -9.83 -7.16
N ASP A 108 -13.05 -9.55 -5.88
CA ASP A 108 -11.88 -8.80 -5.40
C ASP A 108 -10.66 -9.70 -5.22
N ALA A 109 -10.91 -10.94 -4.81
CA ALA A 109 -9.92 -12.00 -4.69
C ALA A 109 -10.54 -13.28 -5.24
N ARG A 110 -9.75 -14.10 -5.92
CA ARG A 110 -10.24 -15.33 -6.56
C ARG A 110 -9.18 -16.41 -6.58
N MET A 111 -9.60 -17.62 -6.25
CA MET A 111 -8.83 -18.84 -6.49
C MET A 111 -9.56 -19.72 -7.51
N THR A 112 -8.81 -20.33 -8.40
CA THR A 112 -9.25 -21.27 -9.45
C THR A 112 -8.36 -22.51 -9.42
N ASP A 113 -8.62 -23.49 -10.24
CA ASP A 113 -7.78 -24.69 -10.35
C ASP A 113 -6.35 -24.39 -10.88
N SER A 114 -6.14 -23.23 -11.51
CA SER A 114 -4.88 -22.92 -12.20
C SER A 114 -4.13 -21.70 -11.64
N TRP A 115 -4.81 -20.84 -10.88
CA TRP A 115 -4.23 -19.63 -10.29
C TRP A 115 -5.06 -19.11 -9.13
N ALA A 116 -4.42 -18.29 -8.27
CA ALA A 116 -5.07 -17.49 -7.25
C ALA A 116 -4.51 -16.07 -7.24
N LEU A 117 -5.41 -15.09 -7.13
CA LEU A 117 -5.10 -13.66 -6.98
C LEU A 117 -5.85 -13.14 -5.77
N PHE A 118 -5.12 -12.69 -4.76
CA PHE A 118 -5.66 -12.27 -3.47
C PHE A 118 -4.71 -11.31 -2.77
N ARG A 119 -5.16 -10.73 -1.65
CA ARG A 119 -4.32 -9.85 -0.82
C ARG A 119 -3.71 -10.62 0.34
N GLY A 120 -2.45 -10.31 0.65
CA GLY A 120 -1.78 -10.83 1.84
C GLY A 120 -2.48 -10.38 3.13
N ASP A 121 -3.11 -9.21 3.09
CA ASP A 121 -3.95 -8.66 4.17
C ASP A 121 -5.10 -9.61 4.56
N ASP A 122 -5.61 -10.33 3.57
CA ASP A 122 -6.70 -11.30 3.74
C ASP A 122 -6.20 -12.67 4.19
N LEU A 123 -4.94 -12.98 3.87
CA LEU A 123 -4.31 -14.24 4.23
C LEU A 123 -3.96 -14.29 5.72
N VAL A 124 -3.42 -13.19 6.24
CA VAL A 124 -3.06 -13.03 7.65
C VAL A 124 -3.77 -11.78 8.17
N PRO A 125 -4.71 -11.92 9.12
CA PRO A 125 -5.48 -10.80 9.64
C PRO A 125 -4.57 -9.79 10.35
N SER A 126 -5.03 -8.55 10.47
CA SER A 126 -4.36 -7.56 11.31
C SER A 126 -4.38 -8.01 12.77
N ALA A 127 -3.34 -7.64 13.50
CA ALA A 127 -3.23 -8.00 14.90
C ALA A 127 -2.61 -6.88 15.72
N HIS A 128 -3.01 -6.83 16.98
CA HIS A 128 -2.26 -6.11 18.01
C HIS A 128 -1.26 -7.08 18.63
N LEU A 129 0.01 -6.70 18.62
CA LEU A 129 1.12 -7.49 19.17
C LEU A 129 1.51 -6.93 20.52
N ASP A 130 1.47 -7.78 21.57
CA ASP A 130 2.08 -7.52 22.87
C ASP A 130 3.35 -8.35 22.98
N GLU A 131 4.50 -7.69 22.91
CA GLU A 131 5.82 -8.32 22.88
C GLU A 131 6.68 -7.92 24.08
N VAL A 132 7.73 -8.68 24.33
CA VAL A 132 8.76 -8.32 25.30
C VAL A 132 9.63 -7.21 24.72
N ASP A 133 9.93 -6.21 25.54
CA ASP A 133 10.73 -5.05 25.14
C ASP A 133 12.07 -5.45 24.51
N GLY A 134 12.40 -4.82 23.38
CA GLY A 134 13.61 -5.11 22.64
C GLY A 134 13.53 -6.33 21.70
N THR A 135 12.34 -6.90 21.49
CA THR A 135 12.11 -7.94 20.48
C THR A 135 12.08 -7.32 19.09
N GLU A 136 12.77 -7.93 18.12
CA GLU A 136 12.69 -7.61 16.68
C GLU A 136 12.28 -8.87 15.92
N LEU A 137 11.08 -8.89 15.36
CA LEU A 137 10.62 -10.00 14.54
C LEU A 137 11.24 -9.95 13.16
N VAL A 138 11.70 -11.09 12.65
CA VAL A 138 12.17 -11.26 11.28
C VAL A 138 11.20 -12.16 10.53
N ALA A 139 10.27 -11.54 9.82
CA ALA A 139 9.19 -12.25 9.18
C ALA A 139 9.55 -12.78 7.80
N ARG A 140 9.13 -14.02 7.52
CA ARG A 140 9.30 -14.69 6.22
C ARG A 140 8.00 -15.37 5.81
N LEU A 141 7.74 -15.35 4.51
CA LEU A 141 6.56 -15.97 3.90
C LEU A 141 7.00 -17.04 2.92
N GLN A 142 6.47 -18.24 3.04
CA GLN A 142 6.75 -19.35 2.12
C GLN A 142 5.45 -19.99 1.64
N PHE A 143 5.37 -20.25 0.33
CA PHE A 143 4.23 -20.92 -0.28
C PHE A 143 4.57 -22.36 -0.66
N GLU A 144 3.63 -23.24 -0.32
CA GLU A 144 3.49 -24.58 -0.87
C GLU A 144 2.41 -24.52 -1.95
N LEU A 145 2.83 -24.75 -3.18
CA LEU A 145 1.95 -24.61 -4.35
C LEU A 145 1.33 -25.96 -4.72
N PRO A 146 0.05 -25.95 -5.16
CA PRO A 146 -0.61 -27.15 -5.70
C PRO A 146 0.13 -27.72 -6.89
N GLU A 147 -0.14 -28.99 -7.18
CA GLU A 147 0.40 -29.66 -8.37
C GLU A 147 0.05 -28.88 -9.65
N GLY A 148 1.02 -28.75 -10.55
CA GLY A 148 0.88 -28.00 -11.80
C GLY A 148 1.01 -26.48 -11.68
N TRP A 149 0.99 -25.90 -10.47
CA TRP A 149 1.30 -24.49 -10.28
C TRP A 149 2.81 -24.27 -10.27
N LYS A 150 3.29 -23.17 -10.87
CA LYS A 150 4.72 -23.02 -11.13
C LYS A 150 5.39 -21.92 -10.33
N SER A 151 4.66 -20.86 -9.99
CA SER A 151 5.24 -19.68 -9.35
C SER A 151 4.24 -18.92 -8.50
N VAL A 152 4.79 -18.11 -7.60
CA VAL A 152 4.08 -17.10 -6.83
C VAL A 152 4.85 -15.78 -6.90
N GLU A 153 4.14 -14.68 -7.05
CA GLU A 153 4.68 -13.31 -7.07
C GLU A 153 4.02 -12.49 -5.97
N THR A 154 4.82 -11.70 -5.28
CA THR A 154 4.42 -10.78 -4.21
C THR A 154 5.19 -9.47 -4.35
N GLY A 155 4.73 -8.41 -3.68
CA GLY A 155 5.48 -7.16 -3.53
C GLY A 155 6.71 -7.28 -2.60
N TRP A 156 6.98 -8.45 -2.02
CA TRP A 156 8.06 -8.67 -1.07
C TRP A 156 9.31 -9.25 -1.73
N LYS A 157 10.48 -8.98 -1.14
CA LYS A 157 11.78 -9.46 -1.64
C LYS A 157 11.83 -10.99 -1.62
N ARG A 158 12.09 -11.60 -2.77
CA ARG A 158 12.30 -13.05 -2.90
C ARG A 158 13.65 -13.44 -2.31
N ILE A 159 13.66 -14.42 -1.42
CA ILE A 159 14.86 -14.96 -0.76
C ILE A 159 15.08 -16.46 -1.03
N GLY A 160 14.19 -17.07 -1.81
CA GLY A 160 14.28 -18.49 -2.20
C GLY A 160 13.13 -18.90 -3.11
N LYS A 161 13.06 -20.19 -3.42
CA LYS A 161 11.93 -20.75 -4.19
C LYS A 161 10.65 -20.56 -3.38
N ASN A 162 9.70 -19.75 -3.91
CA ASN A 162 8.42 -19.42 -3.26
C ASN A 162 8.58 -18.88 -1.83
N ARG A 163 9.75 -18.30 -1.49
CA ARG A 163 10.04 -17.75 -0.18
C ARG A 163 10.41 -16.28 -0.29
N PHE A 164 9.83 -15.47 0.60
CA PHE A 164 9.93 -14.02 0.62
C PHE A 164 10.25 -13.52 2.01
N ARG A 165 11.00 -12.42 2.09
CA ARG A 165 11.20 -11.68 3.32
C ARG A 165 10.14 -10.59 3.39
N ILE A 166 9.40 -10.55 4.50
CA ILE A 166 8.51 -9.44 4.82
C ILE A 166 9.35 -8.41 5.55
N ASP A 167 9.37 -7.21 5.02
CA ASP A 167 10.11 -6.09 5.59
C ASP A 167 9.15 -4.89 5.58
N ASN A 168 8.49 -4.67 6.70
CA ASN A 168 7.45 -3.67 6.84
C ASN A 168 7.75 -2.73 8.02
N PRO A 169 8.75 -1.84 7.87
CA PRO A 169 9.27 -1.04 8.97
C PRO A 169 8.26 -0.07 9.59
N GLU A 170 7.14 0.16 8.90
CA GLU A 170 6.09 1.08 9.37
C GLU A 170 5.00 0.35 10.18
N ARG A 171 5.12 -0.98 10.39
CA ARG A 171 4.12 -1.79 11.10
C ARG A 171 4.69 -2.45 12.34
N ILE A 172 3.91 -2.43 13.41
CA ILE A 172 4.23 -3.10 14.68
C ILE A 172 4.24 -4.64 14.50
N PHE A 173 3.37 -5.17 13.63
CA PHE A 173 3.28 -6.59 13.35
C PHE A 173 3.56 -6.85 11.86
N ASP A 174 4.69 -7.52 11.58
CA ASP A 174 5.12 -7.87 10.24
C ASP A 174 4.32 -9.04 9.69
N ARG A 175 3.28 -8.75 8.94
CA ARG A 175 2.44 -9.72 8.23
C ARG A 175 2.50 -9.54 6.73
N PRO A 176 2.20 -10.58 5.93
CA PRO A 176 2.01 -10.40 4.49
C PRO A 176 0.92 -9.37 4.21
N THR A 177 1.19 -8.45 3.32
CA THR A 177 0.24 -7.44 2.86
C THR A 177 0.41 -7.22 1.36
N GLY A 178 -0.55 -6.51 0.74
CA GLY A 178 -0.54 -6.23 -0.68
C GLY A 178 -0.91 -7.44 -1.54
N TRP A 179 -0.79 -7.28 -2.85
CA TRP A 179 -1.24 -8.28 -3.81
C TRP A 179 -0.30 -9.46 -3.91
N ILE A 180 -0.90 -10.65 -3.99
CA ILE A 180 -0.23 -11.93 -4.18
C ILE A 180 -0.89 -12.64 -5.36
N LEU A 181 -0.07 -13.13 -6.29
CA LEU A 181 -0.52 -13.91 -7.43
C LEU A 181 0.25 -15.23 -7.50
N ALA A 182 -0.46 -16.35 -7.50
CA ALA A 182 0.13 -17.69 -7.56
C ALA A 182 -0.50 -18.52 -8.69
N GLY A 183 0.26 -19.44 -9.29
CA GLY A 183 -0.27 -20.36 -10.32
C GLY A 183 0.58 -20.51 -11.57
N LYS A 184 -0.07 -20.73 -12.71
CA LYS A 184 0.53 -20.73 -14.05
C LYS A 184 0.60 -19.30 -14.56
N LEU A 185 1.73 -18.62 -14.35
CA LEU A 185 1.87 -17.19 -14.55
C LEU A 185 2.72 -16.84 -15.77
N GLY A 186 2.34 -15.77 -16.47
CA GLY A 186 3.21 -15.02 -17.35
C GLY A 186 3.75 -13.78 -16.63
N THR A 187 5.06 -13.55 -16.69
CA THR A 187 5.70 -12.40 -16.02
C THR A 187 6.58 -11.61 -16.98
N ARG A 188 6.69 -10.29 -16.73
CA ARG A 188 7.71 -9.42 -17.30
C ARG A 188 8.38 -8.66 -16.16
N ARG A 189 9.69 -8.46 -16.26
CA ARG A 189 10.49 -7.81 -15.24
C ARG A 189 11.37 -6.75 -15.85
N ALA A 190 11.56 -5.66 -15.14
CA ALA A 190 12.54 -4.62 -15.43
C ALA A 190 13.04 -4.00 -14.13
N ARG A 191 14.21 -3.36 -14.20
CA ARG A 191 14.66 -2.46 -13.17
C ARG A 191 14.41 -1.02 -13.62
N LEU A 192 13.62 -0.28 -12.84
CA LEU A 192 13.32 1.12 -13.09
C LEU A 192 13.79 1.92 -11.86
N GLY A 193 14.75 2.82 -12.05
CA GLY A 193 15.48 3.42 -10.93
C GLY A 193 16.09 2.33 -10.05
N GLU A 194 15.84 2.40 -8.75
CA GLU A 194 16.29 1.39 -7.77
C GLU A 194 15.24 0.29 -7.51
N THR A 195 14.12 0.32 -8.21
CA THR A 195 12.99 -0.61 -8.02
C THR A 195 13.05 -1.80 -8.97
N ASP A 196 12.94 -3.01 -8.43
CA ASP A 196 12.68 -4.24 -9.21
C ASP A 196 11.18 -4.35 -9.52
N VAL A 197 10.79 -4.04 -10.75
CA VAL A 197 9.40 -4.08 -11.21
C VAL A 197 9.07 -5.44 -11.80
N THR A 198 7.97 -6.02 -11.37
CA THR A 198 7.39 -7.25 -11.93
C THR A 198 5.95 -6.99 -12.35
N VAL A 199 5.62 -7.25 -13.61
CA VAL A 199 4.24 -7.30 -14.11
C VAL A 199 3.88 -8.76 -14.34
N ALA A 200 2.87 -9.26 -13.63
CA ALA A 200 2.47 -10.66 -13.62
C ALA A 200 0.97 -10.82 -13.85
N ALA A 201 0.59 -11.87 -14.57
CA ALA A 201 -0.80 -12.25 -14.75
C ALA A 201 -0.91 -13.76 -14.96
N PRO A 202 -2.05 -14.40 -14.66
CA PRO A 202 -2.28 -15.77 -15.09
C PRO A 202 -2.21 -15.89 -16.61
N VAL A 203 -1.77 -17.03 -17.08
CA VAL A 203 -1.73 -17.31 -18.53
C VAL A 203 -3.16 -17.40 -19.06
N GLY A 204 -3.47 -16.64 -20.12
CA GLY A 204 -4.80 -16.63 -20.75
C GLY A 204 -5.71 -15.49 -20.31
N GLU A 205 -5.38 -14.74 -19.25
CA GLU A 205 -6.23 -13.69 -18.69
C GLU A 205 -6.15 -12.31 -19.42
N GLY A 206 -5.55 -12.25 -20.59
CA GLY A 206 -5.60 -11.09 -21.48
C GLY A 206 -4.75 -9.88 -21.07
N VAL A 207 -4.03 -9.93 -19.95
CA VAL A 207 -3.25 -8.80 -19.45
C VAL A 207 -2.06 -8.48 -20.36
N ARG A 208 -1.98 -7.26 -20.84
CA ARG A 208 -0.92 -6.76 -21.75
C ARG A 208 0.32 -6.30 -20.97
N ARG A 209 1.06 -7.27 -20.44
CA ARG A 209 2.19 -7.06 -19.52
C ARG A 209 3.32 -6.18 -20.09
N MET A 210 3.59 -6.31 -21.40
CA MET A 210 4.62 -5.48 -22.04
C MET A 210 4.19 -4.03 -22.20
N ASP A 211 2.92 -3.80 -22.54
CA ASP A 211 2.39 -2.44 -22.69
C ASP A 211 2.43 -1.70 -21.35
N ILE A 212 2.03 -2.39 -20.26
CA ILE A 212 2.14 -1.87 -18.89
C ILE A 212 3.59 -1.50 -18.59
N LEU A 213 4.54 -2.42 -18.83
CA LEU A 213 5.96 -2.17 -18.54
C LEU A 213 6.54 -1.03 -19.38
N THR A 214 6.13 -0.95 -20.66
CA THR A 214 6.53 0.14 -21.54
C THR A 214 6.02 1.48 -21.02
N MET A 215 4.73 1.58 -20.65
CA MET A 215 4.18 2.81 -20.08
C MET A 215 4.92 3.24 -18.81
N LEU A 216 5.24 2.29 -17.94
CA LEU A 216 6.03 2.57 -16.74
C LEU A 216 7.38 3.23 -17.08
N THR A 217 8.05 2.77 -18.13
CA THR A 217 9.34 3.33 -18.56
C THR A 217 9.24 4.82 -18.89
N PHE A 218 8.12 5.26 -19.47
CA PHE A 218 7.90 6.68 -19.79
C PHE A 218 7.52 7.51 -18.57
N VAL A 219 6.66 7.02 -17.69
CA VAL A 219 6.17 7.81 -16.55
C VAL A 219 7.10 7.75 -15.34
N TRP A 220 8.01 6.78 -15.27
CA TRP A 220 8.86 6.55 -14.10
C TRP A 220 9.73 7.73 -13.71
N PRO A 221 10.45 8.40 -14.63
CA PRO A 221 11.24 9.57 -14.29
C PRO A 221 10.40 10.69 -13.65
N GLU A 222 9.21 10.92 -14.20
CA GLU A 222 8.31 11.96 -13.67
C GLU A 222 7.73 11.57 -12.31
N LEU A 223 7.43 10.29 -12.10
CA LEU A 223 7.00 9.76 -10.82
C LEU A 223 8.08 9.97 -9.73
N GLN A 224 9.35 9.66 -10.04
CA GLN A 224 10.48 9.87 -9.13
C GLN A 224 10.74 11.34 -8.83
N ASN A 225 10.54 12.23 -9.80
CA ASN A 225 10.67 13.68 -9.59
C ASN A 225 9.69 14.21 -8.55
N VAL A 226 8.49 13.63 -8.47
CA VAL A 226 7.46 14.03 -7.49
C VAL A 226 7.64 13.30 -6.17
N PHE A 227 7.77 11.97 -6.21
CA PHE A 227 7.77 11.08 -5.06
C PHE A 227 9.17 10.50 -4.85
N PRO A 228 9.97 11.02 -3.91
CA PRO A 228 11.37 10.63 -3.72
C PRO A 228 11.49 9.29 -2.96
N ARG A 229 10.60 8.34 -3.24
CA ARG A 229 10.62 6.98 -2.69
C ARG A 229 10.76 5.99 -3.82
N ASP A 230 11.77 5.11 -3.72
CA ASP A 230 11.91 3.94 -4.57
C ASP A 230 11.65 2.70 -3.71
N PRO A 231 10.47 2.06 -3.82
CA PRO A 231 10.29 0.78 -3.18
C PRO A 231 11.28 -0.22 -3.77
N ALA A 232 11.91 -1.05 -2.93
CA ALA A 232 12.89 -2.03 -3.43
C ALA A 232 12.26 -2.98 -4.47
N LYS A 233 10.94 -3.19 -4.39
CA LYS A 233 10.17 -4.01 -5.33
C LYS A 233 8.79 -3.41 -5.56
N LEU A 234 8.30 -3.51 -6.80
CA LEU A 234 6.92 -3.22 -7.19
C LEU A 234 6.35 -4.41 -7.95
N LEU A 235 5.20 -4.90 -7.50
CA LEU A 235 4.43 -5.92 -8.20
C LEU A 235 3.16 -5.31 -8.81
N ILE A 236 2.96 -5.51 -10.09
CA ILE A 236 1.71 -5.21 -10.78
C ILE A 236 1.07 -6.53 -11.19
N VAL A 237 -0.14 -6.76 -10.74
CA VAL A 237 -0.92 -7.96 -11.08
C VAL A 237 -2.18 -7.61 -11.82
N GLY A 238 -2.68 -8.53 -12.62
CA GLY A 238 -3.96 -8.36 -13.29
C GLY A 238 -4.56 -9.67 -13.72
N ALA A 239 -5.88 -9.64 -13.93
CA ALA A 239 -6.65 -10.72 -14.53
C ALA A 239 -7.88 -10.14 -15.22
N GLY A 240 -8.54 -10.98 -16.06
CA GLY A 240 -9.77 -10.63 -16.77
C GLY A 240 -11.04 -10.89 -15.96
N ASP A 241 -12.19 -10.90 -16.64
CA ASP A 241 -13.46 -11.24 -16.02
C ASP A 241 -13.43 -12.66 -15.40
N PRO A 242 -14.11 -12.89 -14.32
CA PRO A 242 -15.01 -12.00 -13.60
C PRO A 242 -14.39 -11.20 -12.45
N MET A 243 -13.07 -10.92 -12.52
CA MET A 243 -12.49 -10.01 -11.55
C MET A 243 -13.10 -8.60 -11.64
N TRP A 244 -13.03 -7.84 -10.54
CA TRP A 244 -13.50 -6.47 -10.51
C TRP A 244 -12.78 -5.59 -11.53
N ARG A 245 -13.53 -4.83 -12.34
CA ARG A 245 -13.01 -4.02 -13.45
C ARG A 245 -12.42 -2.67 -13.00
N GLY A 246 -11.61 -2.67 -11.96
CA GLY A 246 -10.93 -1.50 -11.42
C GLY A 246 -9.43 -1.61 -11.39
N GLY A 247 -8.81 -0.68 -10.69
CA GLY A 247 -7.47 -0.71 -10.15
C GLY A 247 -7.54 -0.64 -8.63
N LEU A 248 -6.58 -1.22 -7.95
CA LEU A 248 -6.48 -1.16 -6.49
C LEU A 248 -5.04 -1.32 -6.04
N SER A 249 -4.53 -0.32 -5.36
CA SER A 249 -3.18 -0.33 -4.77
C SER A 249 -3.12 -1.11 -3.46
N GLY A 250 -1.93 -1.52 -3.12
CA GLY A 250 -1.56 -2.11 -1.84
C GLY A 250 -0.06 -1.90 -1.58
N PRO A 251 0.46 -2.26 -0.41
CA PRO A 251 1.88 -2.11 -0.13
C PRO A 251 2.76 -2.76 -1.19
N ASN A 252 3.62 -1.94 -1.83
CA ASN A 252 4.54 -2.34 -2.91
C ASN A 252 3.89 -3.13 -4.06
N SER A 253 2.59 -2.96 -4.27
CA SER A 253 1.86 -3.72 -5.29
C SER A 253 0.59 -3.00 -5.73
N LEU A 254 0.10 -3.33 -6.92
CA LEU A 254 -1.21 -2.92 -7.39
C LEU A 254 -1.85 -3.97 -8.29
N TYR A 255 -3.18 -3.96 -8.33
CA TYR A 255 -4.00 -4.74 -9.24
C TYR A 255 -4.59 -3.85 -10.32
N MET A 256 -4.68 -4.36 -11.53
CA MET A 256 -5.46 -3.78 -12.64
C MET A 256 -6.21 -4.85 -13.41
N HIS A 257 -7.47 -4.58 -13.72
CA HIS A 257 -8.24 -5.43 -14.62
C HIS A 257 -7.68 -5.41 -16.04
N ALA A 258 -7.69 -6.55 -16.73
CA ALA A 258 -7.10 -6.72 -18.07
C ALA A 258 -7.67 -5.77 -19.12
N ASP A 259 -8.97 -5.44 -19.04
CA ASP A 259 -9.68 -4.55 -19.98
C ASP A 259 -9.48 -3.06 -19.67
N ARG A 260 -8.80 -2.69 -18.57
CA ARG A 260 -8.54 -1.28 -18.30
C ARG A 260 -7.56 -0.69 -19.31
N PRO A 261 -7.90 0.41 -19.99
CA PRO A 261 -6.96 1.11 -20.84
C PRO A 261 -5.84 1.73 -19.99
N LEU A 262 -4.62 1.74 -20.51
CA LEU A 262 -3.48 2.40 -19.83
C LEU A 262 -3.67 3.90 -19.72
N VAL A 263 -4.26 4.52 -20.75
CA VAL A 263 -4.78 5.88 -20.74
C VAL A 263 -6.19 5.84 -21.30
N SER A 264 -7.15 6.37 -20.54
CA SER A 264 -8.54 6.43 -20.96
C SER A 264 -8.80 7.51 -22.00
N GLU A 265 -9.95 7.47 -22.65
CA GLU A 265 -10.38 8.54 -23.56
C GLU A 265 -10.47 9.91 -22.85
N ASN A 266 -10.72 9.91 -21.55
CA ASN A 266 -10.73 11.11 -20.71
C ASN A 266 -9.34 11.58 -20.28
N GLY A 267 -8.26 10.94 -20.77
CA GLY A 267 -6.89 11.33 -20.49
C GLY A 267 -6.35 10.95 -19.12
N THR A 268 -7.10 10.15 -18.36
CA THR A 268 -6.67 9.62 -17.06
C THR A 268 -6.05 8.24 -17.21
N SER A 269 -5.23 7.85 -16.25
CA SER A 269 -4.58 6.53 -16.21
C SER A 269 -4.79 5.86 -14.87
N SER A 270 -5.62 4.81 -14.85
CA SER A 270 -5.78 4.01 -13.61
C SER A 270 -4.46 3.40 -13.15
N LEU A 271 -3.56 3.03 -14.07
CA LEU A 271 -2.23 2.54 -13.70
C LEU A 271 -1.43 3.58 -12.92
N VAL A 272 -1.38 4.82 -13.42
CA VAL A 272 -0.62 5.89 -12.77
C VAL A 272 -1.30 6.34 -11.49
N HIS A 273 -2.63 6.36 -11.44
CA HIS A 273 -3.40 6.62 -10.23
C HIS A 273 -3.00 5.66 -9.09
N GLU A 274 -3.04 4.36 -9.34
CA GLU A 274 -2.64 3.36 -8.34
C GLU A 274 -1.15 3.43 -7.97
N LEU A 275 -0.27 3.79 -8.93
CA LEU A 275 1.14 4.03 -8.64
C LEU A 275 1.33 5.20 -7.69
N VAL A 276 0.56 6.27 -7.83
CA VAL A 276 0.64 7.42 -6.92
C VAL A 276 0.31 6.99 -5.49
N HIS A 277 -0.71 6.16 -5.28
CA HIS A 277 -0.98 5.61 -3.94
C HIS A 277 0.19 4.78 -3.39
N VAL A 278 0.78 3.91 -4.22
CA VAL A 278 1.94 3.09 -3.80
C VAL A 278 3.14 3.94 -3.41
N PHE A 279 3.40 5.03 -4.14
CA PHE A 279 4.57 5.89 -3.91
C PHE A 279 4.34 6.97 -2.86
N SER A 280 3.17 7.58 -2.83
CA SER A 280 2.86 8.64 -1.86
C SER A 280 2.63 8.10 -0.46
N ARG A 281 1.92 6.97 -0.35
CA ARG A 281 1.47 6.37 0.91
C ARG A 281 0.72 7.37 1.80
N ILE A 282 0.03 8.33 1.18
CA ILE A 282 -0.78 9.28 1.92
C ILE A 282 -1.96 8.52 2.55
N SER A 283 -2.17 8.74 3.84
CA SER A 283 -3.30 8.23 4.59
C SER A 283 -4.16 9.39 5.06
N ASP A 284 -5.41 9.41 4.66
CA ASP A 284 -6.33 10.49 4.99
C ASP A 284 -6.96 10.30 6.36
N ALA A 285 -7.20 11.41 7.06
CA ALA A 285 -8.10 11.47 8.20
C ALA A 285 -9.55 11.55 7.71
N ASP A 286 -10.49 11.35 8.63
CA ASP A 286 -11.92 11.39 8.34
C ASP A 286 -12.31 12.65 7.55
N ARG A 287 -13.13 12.47 6.52
CA ARG A 287 -13.60 13.51 5.60
C ARG A 287 -12.47 14.30 4.89
N SER A 288 -11.32 13.65 4.68
CA SER A 288 -10.18 14.23 3.97
C SER A 288 -9.71 13.37 2.78
N ASP A 289 -10.46 12.33 2.42
CA ASP A 289 -10.20 11.37 1.34
C ASP A 289 -9.96 12.04 -0.03
N TRP A 290 -10.47 13.25 -0.23
CA TRP A 290 -10.20 14.07 -1.42
C TRP A 290 -8.71 14.38 -1.62
N ILE A 291 -7.89 14.29 -0.56
CA ILE A 291 -6.45 14.61 -0.63
C ILE A 291 -5.72 13.48 -1.37
N SER A 292 -5.81 12.24 -0.86
CA SER A 292 -5.14 11.12 -1.51
C SER A 292 -5.72 10.81 -2.89
N GLU A 293 -7.07 10.74 -3.00
CA GLU A 293 -7.76 10.46 -4.25
C GLU A 293 -7.59 11.58 -5.28
N GLY A 294 -7.71 12.85 -4.83
CA GLY A 294 -7.49 14.01 -5.68
C GLY A 294 -6.07 14.12 -6.18
N LEU A 295 -5.06 13.89 -5.33
CA LEU A 295 -3.65 13.86 -5.73
C LEU A 295 -3.36 12.70 -6.67
N ALA A 296 -3.90 11.50 -6.39
CA ALA A 296 -3.71 10.33 -7.24
C ALA A 296 -4.24 10.59 -8.67
N GLU A 297 -5.44 11.12 -8.79
CA GLU A 297 -6.03 11.43 -10.10
C GLU A 297 -5.39 12.66 -10.77
N TYR A 298 -5.01 13.69 -9.99
CA TYR A 298 -4.24 14.82 -10.50
C TYR A 298 -2.94 14.35 -11.15
N TYR A 299 -2.15 13.53 -10.45
CA TYR A 299 -0.89 13.01 -10.98
C TYR A 299 -1.09 11.95 -12.05
N ALA A 300 -2.22 11.20 -12.05
CA ALA A 300 -2.56 10.31 -13.15
C ALA A 300 -2.65 11.03 -14.51
N ILE A 301 -3.09 12.28 -14.49
CA ILE A 301 -3.14 13.16 -15.69
C ILE A 301 -1.80 13.85 -15.89
N GLU A 302 -1.26 14.46 -14.84
CA GLU A 302 -0.09 15.35 -14.94
C GLU A 302 1.20 14.60 -15.27
N LEU A 303 1.44 13.41 -14.70
CA LEU A 303 2.63 12.62 -15.02
C LEU A 303 2.59 12.09 -16.45
N VAL A 304 1.41 11.68 -16.94
CA VAL A 304 1.24 11.32 -18.35
C VAL A 304 1.51 12.51 -19.27
N ARG A 305 1.05 13.72 -18.91
CA ARG A 305 1.32 14.95 -19.65
C ARG A 305 2.81 15.30 -19.64
N ARG A 306 3.47 15.28 -18.47
CA ARG A 306 4.92 15.56 -18.34
C ARG A 306 5.76 14.57 -19.14
N ALA A 307 5.36 13.31 -19.18
CA ALA A 307 6.00 12.26 -19.99
C ALA A 307 5.71 12.39 -21.50
N GLY A 308 4.97 13.42 -21.95
CA GLY A 308 4.64 13.63 -23.36
C GLY A 308 3.47 12.81 -23.89
N GLY A 309 2.75 12.10 -23.00
CA GLY A 309 1.59 11.27 -23.38
C GLY A 309 0.29 12.05 -23.61
N LEU A 310 0.24 13.33 -23.25
CA LEU A 310 -0.88 14.25 -23.52
C LEU A 310 -0.39 15.55 -24.12
N SER A 311 -0.97 15.95 -25.26
CA SER A 311 -0.77 17.30 -25.81
C SER A 311 -1.52 18.35 -24.97
N GLU A 312 -1.13 19.61 -25.09
CA GLU A 312 -1.81 20.73 -24.40
C GLU A 312 -3.29 20.84 -24.80
N ASP A 313 -3.62 20.60 -26.08
CA ASP A 313 -5.02 20.58 -26.54
C ASP A 313 -5.80 19.42 -25.87
N ARG A 314 -5.20 18.24 -25.76
CA ARG A 314 -5.83 17.10 -25.10
C ARG A 314 -6.01 17.36 -23.60
N TYR A 315 -5.00 17.94 -22.95
CA TYR A 315 -5.08 18.33 -21.54
C TYR A 315 -6.21 19.35 -21.29
N ARG A 316 -6.41 20.33 -22.18
CA ARG A 316 -7.52 21.28 -22.07
C ARG A 316 -8.88 20.58 -22.18
N ILE A 317 -9.05 19.63 -23.13
CA ILE A 317 -10.27 18.84 -23.27
C ILE A 317 -10.54 18.00 -22.01
N VAL A 318 -9.52 17.38 -21.45
CA VAL A 318 -9.60 16.63 -20.17
C VAL A 318 -10.13 17.54 -19.06
N ARG A 319 -9.56 18.74 -18.92
CA ARG A 319 -9.98 19.72 -17.92
C ARG A 319 -11.45 20.16 -18.12
N GLU A 320 -11.86 20.40 -19.36
CA GLU A 320 -13.26 20.74 -19.70
C GLU A 320 -14.23 19.60 -19.33
N HIS A 321 -13.81 18.35 -19.57
CA HIS A 321 -14.59 17.16 -19.19
C HIS A 321 -14.75 17.06 -17.67
N LEU A 322 -13.66 17.21 -16.92
CA LEU A 322 -13.69 17.20 -15.45
C LEU A 322 -14.60 18.32 -14.91
N ALA A 323 -14.52 19.52 -15.49
CA ALA A 323 -15.36 20.67 -15.11
C ALA A 323 -16.85 20.39 -15.37
N LYS A 324 -17.18 19.72 -16.45
CA LYS A 324 -18.56 19.32 -16.77
C LYS A 324 -19.05 18.24 -15.83
N TRP A 325 -18.21 17.24 -15.54
CA TRP A 325 -18.57 16.09 -14.72
C TRP A 325 -18.74 16.45 -13.24
N SER A 326 -17.94 17.37 -12.74
CA SER A 326 -17.97 17.81 -11.34
C SER A 326 -18.98 18.93 -11.04
N ARG A 327 -19.87 19.28 -12.00
CA ARG A 327 -20.94 20.26 -11.76
C ARG A 327 -21.86 19.79 -10.63
N GLY A 328 -22.12 20.67 -9.68
CA GLY A 328 -23.00 20.36 -8.56
C GLY A 328 -22.32 19.75 -7.33
N VAL A 329 -21.01 19.47 -7.40
CA VAL A 329 -20.25 19.11 -6.19
C VAL A 329 -20.16 20.33 -5.28
N SER A 330 -20.74 20.25 -4.08
CA SER A 330 -20.82 21.33 -3.10
C SER A 330 -19.84 21.20 -1.95
N SER A 331 -19.26 20.00 -1.72
CA SER A 331 -18.24 19.75 -0.70
C SER A 331 -17.30 18.64 -1.15
N LEU A 332 -16.02 18.76 -0.78
CA LEU A 332 -15.01 17.71 -0.88
C LEU A 332 -14.83 16.95 0.43
N ARG A 333 -15.41 17.45 1.52
CA ARG A 333 -15.31 16.82 2.85
C ARG A 333 -16.31 15.69 3.01
N THR A 334 -16.08 14.63 2.26
CA THR A 334 -16.88 13.39 2.27
C THR A 334 -16.05 12.24 2.78
N GLU A 335 -16.69 11.18 3.27
CA GLU A 335 -16.00 9.97 3.73
C GLU A 335 -15.24 9.27 2.59
N HIS A 336 -15.80 9.33 1.39
CA HIS A 336 -15.19 8.75 0.19
C HIS A 336 -15.27 9.71 -0.98
N SER A 337 -14.12 10.02 -1.56
CA SER A 337 -14.01 10.86 -2.77
C SER A 337 -14.09 9.96 -3.99
N THR A 338 -15.17 10.03 -4.73
CA THR A 338 -15.38 9.23 -5.94
C THR A 338 -15.95 10.06 -7.07
N GLY A 339 -15.66 9.68 -8.30
CA GLY A 339 -16.28 10.24 -9.49
C GLY A 339 -16.25 11.77 -9.56
N PRO A 340 -17.44 12.44 -9.49
CA PRO A 340 -17.51 13.91 -9.56
C PRO A 340 -16.75 14.63 -8.46
N GLY A 341 -16.69 14.06 -7.22
CA GLY A 341 -15.93 14.60 -6.09
C GLY A 341 -14.45 14.64 -6.40
N THR A 342 -13.87 13.51 -6.84
CA THR A 342 -12.46 13.43 -7.26
C THR A 342 -12.17 14.36 -8.43
N ALA A 343 -13.06 14.43 -9.44
CA ALA A 343 -12.91 15.36 -10.55
C ALA A 343 -12.87 16.82 -10.10
N ARG A 344 -13.66 17.18 -9.08
CA ARG A 344 -13.66 18.52 -8.49
C ARG A 344 -12.37 18.83 -7.76
N ALA A 345 -11.86 17.84 -6.99
CA ALA A 345 -10.58 17.95 -6.31
C ALA A 345 -9.43 18.16 -7.31
N VAL A 346 -9.39 17.41 -8.42
CA VAL A 346 -8.39 17.58 -9.48
C VAL A 346 -8.37 19.00 -10.03
N LEU A 347 -9.54 19.57 -10.32
CA LEU A 347 -9.61 20.95 -10.83
C LEU A 347 -9.08 21.97 -9.83
N MET A 348 -9.42 21.81 -8.56
CA MET A 348 -8.91 22.66 -7.49
C MET A 348 -7.37 22.52 -7.37
N LEU A 349 -6.84 21.30 -7.41
CA LEU A 349 -5.40 21.05 -7.34
C LEU A 349 -4.65 21.62 -8.55
N GLN A 350 -5.25 21.56 -9.76
CA GLN A 350 -4.68 22.20 -10.95
C GLN A 350 -4.64 23.73 -10.82
N ASP A 351 -5.66 24.34 -10.23
CA ASP A 351 -5.72 25.77 -9.99
C ASP A 351 -4.73 26.17 -8.89
N LEU A 352 -4.61 25.34 -7.84
CA LEU A 352 -3.64 25.51 -6.77
C LEU A 352 -2.19 25.44 -7.28
N ASP A 353 -1.86 24.45 -8.12
CA ASP A 353 -0.51 24.37 -8.72
C ASP A 353 -0.15 25.63 -9.50
N ARG A 354 -1.12 26.18 -10.26
CA ARG A 354 -0.94 27.47 -10.95
C ARG A 354 -0.72 28.63 -9.99
N GLU A 355 -1.50 28.74 -8.92
CA GLU A 355 -1.33 29.76 -7.88
C GLU A 355 0.04 29.67 -7.23
N ILE A 356 0.46 28.44 -6.82
CA ILE A 356 1.76 28.19 -6.21
C ILE A 356 2.90 28.62 -7.14
N ARG A 357 2.89 28.17 -8.38
CA ARG A 357 3.91 28.53 -9.38
C ARG A 357 3.98 30.03 -9.64
N GLN A 358 2.84 30.68 -9.76
CA GLN A 358 2.76 32.13 -10.00
C GLN A 358 3.33 32.93 -8.80
N ARG A 359 2.89 32.63 -7.59
CA ARG A 359 3.32 33.37 -6.37
C ARG A 359 4.77 33.10 -6.01
N SER A 360 5.24 31.89 -6.22
CA SER A 360 6.63 31.50 -5.95
C SER A 360 7.60 31.86 -7.10
N LYS A 361 7.10 32.43 -8.21
CA LYS A 361 7.89 32.65 -9.44
C LYS A 361 8.54 31.37 -9.97
N GLY A 362 7.81 30.26 -9.92
CA GLY A 362 8.24 28.95 -10.39
C GLY A 362 9.16 28.16 -9.44
N ARG A 363 9.44 28.69 -8.24
CA ARG A 363 10.31 28.01 -7.26
C ARG A 363 9.63 26.80 -6.58
N HIS A 364 8.32 26.83 -6.45
CA HIS A 364 7.50 25.81 -5.83
C HIS A 364 6.37 25.39 -6.75
N SER A 365 5.87 24.19 -6.53
CA SER A 365 4.74 23.59 -7.22
C SER A 365 3.90 22.74 -6.25
N LEU A 366 2.84 22.15 -6.74
CA LEU A 366 2.06 21.16 -5.97
C LEU A 366 2.90 19.94 -5.56
N ASP A 367 3.97 19.62 -6.30
CA ASP A 367 4.89 18.54 -5.94
C ASP A 367 5.53 18.75 -4.56
N ASP A 368 5.81 20.02 -4.19
CA ASP A 368 6.38 20.35 -2.88
C ASP A 368 5.36 20.19 -1.76
N VAL A 369 4.09 20.56 -2.01
CA VAL A 369 2.98 20.32 -1.07
C VAL A 369 2.80 18.83 -0.86
N SER A 370 2.75 18.05 -1.94
CA SER A 370 2.61 16.59 -1.88
C SER A 370 3.72 15.94 -1.04
N ARG A 371 4.97 16.38 -1.21
CA ARG A 371 6.10 15.92 -0.38
C ARG A 371 5.97 16.34 1.08
N GLY A 372 5.35 17.48 1.37
CA GLY A 372 5.03 17.91 2.72
C GLY A 372 4.01 16.99 3.39
N VAL A 373 2.90 16.72 2.70
CA VAL A 373 1.81 15.84 3.14
C VAL A 373 2.28 14.41 3.40
N MET A 374 3.16 13.87 2.55
CA MET A 374 3.73 12.51 2.71
C MET A 374 4.53 12.28 3.99
N ARG A 375 4.81 13.32 4.77
CA ARG A 375 5.54 13.22 6.05
C ARG A 375 4.62 13.01 7.23
N LEU A 376 3.32 13.10 7.02
CA LEU A 376 2.30 12.92 8.05
C LEU A 376 1.83 11.46 8.08
N ASP A 377 1.57 10.94 9.27
CA ASP A 377 0.97 9.61 9.45
C ASP A 377 -0.48 9.58 8.94
N LYS A 378 -1.23 10.63 9.26
CA LYS A 378 -2.57 10.90 8.73
C LYS A 378 -2.68 12.39 8.39
N VAL A 379 -3.30 12.68 7.26
CA VAL A 379 -3.48 14.06 6.79
C VAL A 379 -4.93 14.50 6.90
N THR A 380 -5.14 15.66 7.50
CA THR A 380 -6.42 16.35 7.51
C THR A 380 -6.47 17.43 6.42
N THR A 381 -7.68 17.87 6.07
CA THR A 381 -7.85 19.03 5.19
C THR A 381 -7.12 20.27 5.73
N ASN A 382 -7.10 20.48 7.06
CA ASN A 382 -6.39 21.61 7.66
C ASN A 382 -4.87 21.47 7.51
N ASP A 383 -4.31 20.28 7.73
CA ASP A 383 -2.87 20.05 7.51
C ASP A 383 -2.45 20.36 6.07
N PHE A 384 -3.28 19.97 5.09
CA PHE A 384 -3.02 20.27 3.67
C PHE A 384 -3.00 21.79 3.42
N ILE A 385 -3.96 22.53 4.00
CA ILE A 385 -4.05 23.99 3.91
C ILE A 385 -2.81 24.62 4.58
N ASP A 386 -2.49 24.26 5.82
CA ASP A 386 -1.38 24.81 6.60
C ASP A 386 -0.02 24.61 5.93
N ILE A 387 0.23 23.41 5.38
CA ILE A 387 1.45 23.10 4.60
C ILE A 387 1.53 24.02 3.37
N THR A 388 0.41 24.17 2.65
CA THR A 388 0.37 25.00 1.45
C THR A 388 0.60 26.47 1.76
N GLU A 389 -0.07 27.01 2.78
CA GLU A 389 0.01 28.41 3.18
C GLU A 389 1.37 28.76 3.79
N THR A 390 1.97 27.83 4.55
CA THR A 390 3.34 27.95 5.04
C THR A 390 4.33 28.10 3.89
N MET A 391 4.18 27.28 2.86
CA MET A 391 5.02 27.33 1.66
C MET A 391 4.83 28.62 0.87
N LEU A 392 3.61 29.15 0.79
CA LEU A 392 3.27 30.38 0.08
C LEU A 392 3.61 31.64 0.87
N GLY A 393 3.86 31.54 2.18
CA GLY A 393 4.02 32.66 3.08
C GLY A 393 2.72 33.47 3.30
N GLY A 394 1.55 32.81 3.24
CA GLY A 394 0.25 33.40 3.46
C GLY A 394 -0.88 32.66 2.74
N ALA A 395 -2.12 33.07 3.02
CA ALA A 395 -3.33 32.39 2.58
C ALA A 395 -3.35 32.02 1.08
N ALA A 396 -3.76 30.80 0.80
CA ALA A 396 -3.94 30.28 -0.54
C ALA A 396 -5.37 30.58 -1.02
N LYS A 397 -5.53 31.45 -2.02
CA LYS A 397 -6.85 31.86 -2.53
C LYS A 397 -7.66 30.68 -3.06
N THR A 398 -6.99 29.72 -3.69
CA THR A 398 -7.61 28.53 -4.26
C THR A 398 -8.20 27.61 -3.15
N LEU A 399 -7.67 27.67 -1.93
CA LEU A 399 -8.14 26.86 -0.81
C LEU A 399 -9.20 27.57 0.06
N ASP A 400 -9.38 28.88 -0.10
CA ASP A 400 -10.48 29.62 0.58
C ASP A 400 -11.79 29.43 -0.17
N MET A 401 -12.33 28.22 -0.12
CA MET A 401 -13.54 27.82 -0.84
C MET A 401 -14.52 27.14 0.10
N ASP A 402 -15.82 27.34 -0.14
CA ASP A 402 -16.90 26.63 0.57
C ASP A 402 -16.81 25.10 0.42
N LEU A 403 -16.15 24.62 -0.63
CA LEU A 403 -15.91 23.19 -0.86
C LEU A 403 -15.12 22.48 0.23
N LEU A 404 -14.27 23.23 0.99
CA LEU A 404 -13.39 22.70 2.04
C LEU A 404 -13.88 23.01 3.47
N ARG A 405 -15.04 23.63 3.61
CA ARG A 405 -15.67 24.00 4.90
C ARG A 405 -16.62 22.95 5.44
#